data_eaff28223d1bbfb3a010d0b023d2f379
#
_entry.id   eaff28223d1bbfb3a010d0b023d2f379
#
_cell.length_a   1.000
_cell.length_b   1.000
_cell.length_c   1.000
_cell.angle_alpha   90.00
_cell.angle_beta   90.00
_cell.angle_gamma   90.00
#
_symmetry.space_group_name_H-M   'P 1'
#
loop_
_entity.id
_entity.type
_entity.pdbx_description
1 polymer ?
#
loop_
_entity_poly.entity_id
_entity_poly.type
_entity_poly.pdbx_seq_one_letter_code
_entity_poly.pdbx_strand_id
1 'polypeptide(L)'
;MNNNKKPEKRSIMKKFISHIIMYLALAVTLTSCANLNTNQKQGTAIGSGVGAGLGAALGQVIGRDTEATLIGAGIGAVLGGVAGNQLGLYMDNQERELRNVMARSEAASVRRSQDVLIATFRSEAFFRHDSAMLLPGGYKSIARAASVLNKYNQTHIEVAGHTDSTGSEYYNQQLSVRRAEAVKSALIQQGVAPSRISAVGYGERHPVSSSHAMNRRVEIVIIPVR
;
A
#
# COMPACT_ATOMS: atom_id res chain seq x y z
N MET A 1 -0.18 -63.22 -26.13
CA MET A 1 0.83 -63.19 -25.08
C MET A 1 1.25 -61.74 -24.95
N ASN A 2 0.71 -61.15 -24.04
CA ASN A 2 1.07 -60.60 -22.75
C ASN A 2 1.44 -59.12 -22.82
N ASN A 3 0.46 -58.27 -22.62
CA ASN A 3 0.61 -56.80 -22.53
C ASN A 3 0.01 -56.32 -21.20
N ASN A 4 0.73 -56.58 -20.06
CA ASN A 4 0.19 -56.21 -18.73
C ASN A 4 1.31 -55.84 -17.75
N LYS A 5 2.08 -54.73 -18.04
CA LYS A 5 3.03 -54.17 -17.09
C LYS A 5 3.03 -52.62 -16.97
N LYS A 6 1.91 -51.92 -17.27
CA LYS A 6 1.84 -50.48 -17.21
C LYS A 6 1.18 -49.86 -15.96
N PRO A 7 0.38 -50.52 -15.11
CA PRO A 7 -0.25 -49.84 -13.96
C PRO A 7 0.65 -49.75 -12.72
N GLU A 8 1.61 -50.66 -12.53
CA GLU A 8 2.39 -50.76 -11.30
C GLU A 8 3.39 -49.59 -11.12
N LYS A 9 4.06 -49.18 -12.20
CA LYS A 9 5.01 -48.04 -12.15
C LYS A 9 4.33 -46.70 -11.84
N ARG A 10 3.09 -46.49 -12.25
CA ARG A 10 2.31 -45.29 -11.96
C ARG A 10 1.89 -45.19 -10.47
N SER A 11 1.61 -46.31 -9.83
CA SER A 11 1.23 -46.38 -8.41
C SER A 11 2.44 -46.09 -7.52
N ILE A 12 3.60 -46.67 -7.84
CA ILE A 12 4.84 -46.47 -7.12
C ILE A 12 5.29 -44.99 -7.23
N MET A 13 5.21 -44.42 -8.43
CA MET A 13 5.60 -43.02 -8.67
C MET A 13 4.68 -42.02 -7.93
N LYS A 14 3.36 -42.26 -7.84
CA LYS A 14 2.42 -41.46 -7.05
C LYS A 14 2.74 -41.52 -5.54
N LYS A 15 3.05 -42.71 -5.04
CA LYS A 15 3.48 -42.86 -3.62
C LYS A 15 4.79 -42.14 -3.33
N PHE A 16 5.77 -42.21 -4.23
CA PHE A 16 7.04 -41.49 -4.09
C PHE A 16 6.87 -39.95 -4.09
N ILE A 17 6.06 -39.42 -5.02
CA ILE A 17 5.74 -38.00 -5.10
C ILE A 17 4.99 -37.53 -3.83
N SER A 18 4.05 -38.35 -3.34
CA SER A 18 3.31 -38.03 -2.08
C SER A 18 4.24 -37.97 -0.86
N HIS A 19 5.22 -38.86 -0.75
CA HIS A 19 6.19 -38.83 0.35
C HIS A 19 7.15 -37.66 0.22
N ILE A 20 7.59 -37.30 -0.98
CA ILE A 20 8.44 -36.11 -1.20
C ILE A 20 7.71 -34.83 -0.82
N ILE A 21 6.43 -34.68 -1.20
CA ILE A 21 5.61 -33.54 -0.81
C ILE A 21 5.42 -33.49 0.70
N MET A 22 5.20 -34.64 1.36
CA MET A 22 5.04 -34.72 2.82
C MET A 22 6.35 -34.35 3.54
N TYR A 23 7.51 -34.80 3.06
CA TYR A 23 8.80 -34.42 3.64
C TYR A 23 9.16 -32.95 3.37
N LEU A 24 8.78 -32.40 2.22
CA LEU A 24 8.96 -30.98 1.91
C LEU A 24 8.08 -30.11 2.82
N ALA A 25 6.82 -30.50 3.04
CA ALA A 25 5.91 -29.82 3.97
C ALA A 25 6.41 -29.89 5.43
N LEU A 26 6.96 -31.04 5.85
CA LEU A 26 7.50 -31.21 7.21
C LEU A 26 8.81 -30.42 7.40
N ALA A 27 9.65 -30.28 6.39
CA ALA A 27 10.88 -29.49 6.45
C ALA A 27 10.57 -27.98 6.59
N VAL A 28 9.51 -27.48 6.01
CA VAL A 28 9.08 -26.08 6.12
C VAL A 28 8.59 -25.75 7.53
N THR A 29 7.95 -26.72 8.24
CA THR A 29 7.47 -26.51 9.62
C THR A 29 8.58 -26.54 10.66
N LEU A 30 9.70 -27.22 10.41
CA LEU A 30 10.83 -27.33 11.34
C LEU A 30 11.77 -26.13 11.33
N THR A 31 11.75 -25.30 10.30
CA THR A 31 12.54 -24.05 10.23
C THR A 31 11.88 -22.87 10.96
N SER A 32 10.63 -23.01 11.39
CA SER A 32 9.90 -21.94 12.07
C SER A 32 10.22 -21.79 13.57
N CYS A 33 10.98 -22.70 14.18
CA CYS A 33 11.30 -22.70 15.62
C CYS A 33 12.79 -22.59 15.95
N ALA A 34 13.63 -22.10 15.05
CA ALA A 34 15.07 -21.91 15.30
C ALA A 34 15.38 -20.50 15.80
N ASN A 35 15.42 -20.38 17.14
CA ASN A 35 16.33 -19.54 17.89
C ASN A 35 16.32 -18.02 17.64
N LEU A 36 15.60 -17.32 18.48
CA LEU A 36 15.48 -15.84 18.56
C LEU A 36 16.74 -15.13 19.14
N ASN A 37 17.92 -15.68 19.02
CA ASN A 37 19.10 -15.01 19.56
C ASN A 37 20.29 -15.10 18.58
N THR A 38 20.65 -14.00 17.99
CA THR A 38 21.75 -13.73 17.05
C THR A 38 21.38 -13.75 15.56
N ASN A 39 20.96 -12.63 15.04
CA ASN A 39 21.06 -12.14 13.66
C ASN A 39 19.78 -11.46 13.16
N GLN A 40 19.42 -10.36 13.82
CA GLN A 40 18.39 -9.42 13.33
C GLN A 40 18.58 -8.96 11.88
N LYS A 41 19.82 -8.98 11.38
CA LYS A 41 20.16 -8.53 10.02
C LYS A 41 19.75 -9.51 8.91
N GLN A 42 19.78 -10.83 9.15
CA GLN A 42 19.42 -11.83 8.13
C GLN A 42 17.91 -12.06 8.02
N GLY A 43 17.17 -12.02 9.14
CA GLY A 43 15.71 -12.15 9.11
C GLY A 43 15.01 -10.99 8.36
N THR A 44 15.56 -9.79 8.47
CA THR A 44 15.05 -8.61 7.78
C THR A 44 15.23 -8.70 6.26
N ALA A 45 16.36 -9.23 5.79
CA ALA A 45 16.63 -9.37 4.36
C ALA A 45 15.74 -10.43 3.70
N ILE A 46 15.45 -11.54 4.38
CA ILE A 46 14.57 -12.59 3.85
C ILE A 46 13.10 -12.12 3.87
N GLY A 47 12.66 -11.51 4.98
CA GLY A 47 11.29 -11.03 5.11
C GLY A 47 10.96 -9.91 4.12
N SER A 48 11.89 -8.97 3.90
CA SER A 48 11.70 -7.89 2.92
C SER A 48 11.70 -8.42 1.48
N GLY A 49 12.51 -9.42 1.15
CA GLY A 49 12.52 -10.05 -0.18
C GLY A 49 11.20 -10.77 -0.49
N VAL A 50 10.67 -11.54 0.46
CA VAL A 50 9.38 -12.21 0.30
C VAL A 50 8.23 -11.20 0.26
N GLY A 51 8.24 -10.20 1.13
CA GLY A 51 7.23 -9.16 1.17
C GLY A 51 7.22 -8.31 -0.11
N ALA A 52 8.40 -7.96 -0.65
CA ALA A 52 8.52 -7.25 -1.92
C ALA A 52 7.96 -8.08 -3.09
N GLY A 53 8.24 -9.38 -3.13
CA GLY A 53 7.71 -10.27 -4.16
C GLY A 53 6.19 -10.41 -4.12
N LEU A 54 5.61 -10.57 -2.93
CA LEU A 54 4.16 -10.62 -2.74
C LEU A 54 3.52 -9.27 -3.04
N GLY A 55 4.11 -8.16 -2.59
CA GLY A 55 3.62 -6.81 -2.86
C GLY A 55 3.66 -6.46 -4.35
N ALA A 56 4.72 -6.85 -5.07
CA ALA A 56 4.81 -6.70 -6.51
C ALA A 56 3.73 -7.51 -7.25
N ALA A 57 3.49 -8.76 -6.84
CA ALA A 57 2.44 -9.60 -7.42
C ALA A 57 1.05 -8.99 -7.20
N LEU A 58 0.77 -8.47 -6.00
CA LEU A 58 -0.49 -7.77 -5.72
C LEU A 58 -0.60 -6.46 -6.49
N GLY A 59 0.50 -5.68 -6.60
CA GLY A 59 0.56 -4.47 -7.40
C GLY A 59 0.23 -4.73 -8.87
N GLN A 60 0.75 -5.79 -9.47
CA GLN A 60 0.42 -6.20 -10.85
C GLN A 60 -1.04 -6.60 -11.02
N VAL A 61 -1.62 -7.30 -10.03
CA VAL A 61 -3.03 -7.73 -10.08
C VAL A 61 -3.98 -6.54 -9.97
N ILE A 62 -3.63 -5.54 -9.16
CA ILE A 62 -4.47 -4.37 -8.89
C ILE A 62 -4.24 -3.26 -9.92
N GLY A 63 -2.99 -2.97 -10.25
CA GLY A 63 -2.61 -1.81 -11.07
C GLY A 63 -2.25 -2.12 -12.53
N ARG A 64 -1.86 -3.34 -12.84
CA ARG A 64 -1.45 -3.80 -14.19
C ARG A 64 -0.33 -3.01 -14.86
N ASP A 65 0.35 -2.13 -14.15
CA ASP A 65 1.48 -1.36 -14.67
C ASP A 65 2.73 -1.49 -13.79
N THR A 66 3.87 -1.05 -14.32
CA THR A 66 5.17 -1.15 -13.66
C THR A 66 5.25 -0.27 -12.41
N GLU A 67 4.58 0.89 -12.42
CA GLU A 67 4.59 1.82 -11.28
C GLU A 67 3.83 1.24 -10.09
N ALA A 68 2.62 0.69 -10.30
CA ALA A 68 1.86 0.00 -9.25
C ALA A 68 2.62 -1.23 -8.73
N THR A 69 3.36 -1.93 -9.59
CA THR A 69 4.22 -3.05 -9.20
C THR A 69 5.37 -2.58 -8.31
N LEU A 70 6.02 -1.45 -8.64
CA LEU A 70 7.11 -0.89 -7.86
C LEU A 70 6.64 -0.38 -6.50
N ILE A 71 5.48 0.29 -6.45
CA ILE A 71 4.86 0.74 -5.20
C ILE A 71 4.46 -0.47 -4.35
N GLY A 72 3.81 -1.47 -4.95
CA GLY A 72 3.45 -2.72 -4.28
C GLY A 72 4.68 -3.46 -3.74
N ALA A 73 5.77 -3.51 -4.51
CA ALA A 73 7.03 -4.10 -4.08
C ALA A 73 7.67 -3.30 -2.94
N GLY A 74 7.65 -1.97 -2.99
CA GLY A 74 8.17 -1.10 -1.94
C GLY A 74 7.39 -1.27 -0.62
N ILE A 75 6.07 -1.23 -0.69
CA ILE A 75 5.19 -1.50 0.46
C ILE A 75 5.41 -2.92 1.00
N GLY A 76 5.46 -3.92 0.12
CA GLY A 76 5.67 -5.31 0.51
C GLY A 76 7.03 -5.56 1.15
N ALA A 77 8.10 -4.91 0.67
CA ALA A 77 9.44 -4.99 1.28
C ALA A 77 9.46 -4.39 2.70
N VAL A 78 8.78 -3.27 2.89
CA VAL A 78 8.62 -2.63 4.20
C VAL A 78 7.82 -3.54 5.15
N LEU A 79 6.71 -4.13 4.71
CA LEU A 79 5.83 -4.95 5.54
C LEU A 79 6.41 -6.34 5.87
N GLY A 80 7.16 -6.94 4.92
CA GLY A 80 7.77 -8.26 5.10
C GLY A 80 8.96 -8.29 6.08
N GLY A 81 9.54 -7.14 6.40
CA GLY A 81 10.77 -7.03 7.20
C GLY A 81 10.59 -7.06 8.73
N VAL A 82 9.40 -6.89 9.29
CA VAL A 82 9.23 -6.84 10.77
C VAL A 82 7.93 -7.48 11.25
N ALA A 83 8.06 -8.48 12.05
CA ALA A 83 7.05 -8.89 13.01
C ALA A 83 7.23 -8.05 14.29
N GLY A 84 6.36 -7.09 14.56
CA GLY A 84 6.49 -6.29 15.78
C GLY A 84 5.15 -5.83 16.31
N ASN A 85 4.78 -6.36 17.48
CA ASN A 85 3.60 -5.95 18.25
C ASN A 85 3.57 -4.42 18.49
N GLN A 86 4.74 -3.79 18.61
CA GLN A 86 4.87 -2.35 18.83
C GLN A 86 4.48 -1.51 17.59
N LEU A 87 4.83 -1.96 16.38
CA LEU A 87 4.45 -1.28 15.15
C LEU A 87 2.94 -1.36 14.91
N GLY A 88 2.33 -2.52 15.20
CA GLY A 88 0.89 -2.70 15.14
C GLY A 88 0.16 -1.67 16.02
N LEU A 89 0.54 -1.56 17.29
CA LEU A 89 -0.04 -0.59 18.22
C LEU A 89 0.20 0.87 17.79
N TYR A 90 1.36 1.18 17.22
CA TYR A 90 1.66 2.50 16.70
C TYR A 90 0.70 2.87 15.55
N MET A 91 0.52 1.97 14.59
CA MET A 91 -0.39 2.17 13.46
C MET A 91 -1.85 2.17 13.88
N ASP A 92 -2.25 1.34 14.86
CA ASP A 92 -3.61 1.33 15.42
C ASP A 92 -3.96 2.66 16.09
N ASN A 93 -3.03 3.24 16.84
CA ASN A 93 -3.20 4.54 17.47
C ASN A 93 -3.28 5.66 16.42
N GLN A 94 -2.40 5.64 15.42
CA GLN A 94 -2.42 6.58 14.31
C GLN A 94 -3.73 6.50 13.52
N GLU A 95 -4.21 5.30 13.20
CA GLU A 95 -5.49 5.08 12.52
C GLU A 95 -6.65 5.68 13.30
N ARG A 96 -6.73 5.41 14.60
CA ARG A 96 -7.80 5.91 15.48
C ARG A 96 -7.82 7.43 15.51
N GLU A 97 -6.66 8.06 15.68
CA GLU A 97 -6.56 9.52 15.70
C GLU A 97 -6.90 10.11 14.33
N LEU A 98 -6.40 9.50 13.25
CA LEU A 98 -6.68 9.95 11.89
C LEU A 98 -8.18 9.86 11.57
N ARG A 99 -8.85 8.76 11.93
CA ARG A 99 -10.30 8.62 11.81
C ARG A 99 -11.05 9.70 12.61
N ASN A 100 -10.63 9.97 13.83
CA ASN A 100 -11.27 10.97 14.68
C ASN A 100 -11.19 12.39 14.10
N VAL A 101 -10.03 12.79 13.57
CA VAL A 101 -9.87 14.12 12.97
C VAL A 101 -10.53 14.22 11.60
N MET A 102 -10.64 13.10 10.85
CA MET A 102 -11.28 13.05 9.54
C MET A 102 -12.81 12.90 9.63
N ALA A 103 -13.36 12.38 10.72
CA ALA A 103 -14.82 12.25 10.91
C ALA A 103 -15.58 13.59 10.82
N ARG A 104 -14.87 14.71 10.95
CA ARG A 104 -15.42 16.07 10.78
C ARG A 104 -15.52 16.51 9.32
N SER A 105 -15.18 15.65 8.37
CA SER A 105 -15.22 15.93 6.93
C SER A 105 -15.97 14.81 6.22
N GLU A 106 -17.16 15.09 5.70
CA GLU A 106 -17.94 14.14 4.90
C GLU A 106 -17.25 13.73 3.58
N ALA A 107 -16.26 14.52 3.16
CA ALA A 107 -15.50 14.28 1.95
C ALA A 107 -14.24 13.46 2.16
N ALA A 108 -13.95 13.04 3.40
CA ALA A 108 -12.78 12.26 3.74
C ALA A 108 -13.15 10.90 4.33
N SER A 109 -12.37 9.89 4.01
CA SER A 109 -12.47 8.55 4.60
C SER A 109 -11.09 8.01 4.94
N VAL A 110 -11.01 7.11 5.93
CA VAL A 110 -9.78 6.42 6.30
C VAL A 110 -10.03 4.94 6.24
N ARG A 111 -9.21 4.23 5.47
CA ARG A 111 -9.19 2.77 5.41
C ARG A 111 -7.80 2.25 5.76
N ARG A 112 -7.75 1.04 6.27
CA ARG A 112 -6.51 0.30 6.48
C ARG A 112 -6.42 -0.84 5.48
N SER A 113 -5.25 -1.03 4.92
CA SER A 113 -4.92 -2.19 4.10
C SER A 113 -3.62 -2.76 4.64
N GLN A 114 -3.69 -3.89 5.35
CA GLN A 114 -2.58 -4.44 6.12
C GLN A 114 -2.03 -3.42 7.14
N ASP A 115 -0.76 -3.03 7.02
CA ASP A 115 -0.12 -2.02 7.88
C ASP A 115 -0.09 -0.62 7.26
N VAL A 116 -0.72 -0.42 6.09
CA VAL A 116 -0.79 0.87 5.42
C VAL A 116 -2.13 1.53 5.71
N LEU A 117 -2.09 2.81 6.12
CA LEU A 117 -3.30 3.62 6.26
C LEU A 117 -3.48 4.49 5.01
N ILE A 118 -4.70 4.61 4.54
CA ILE A 118 -5.04 5.40 3.37
C ILE A 118 -6.16 6.37 3.75
N ALA A 119 -5.82 7.66 3.77
CA ALA A 119 -6.81 8.72 3.91
C ALA A 119 -7.19 9.22 2.52
N THR A 120 -8.44 8.99 2.12
CA THR A 120 -8.97 9.37 0.81
C THR A 120 -9.81 10.63 0.93
N PHE A 121 -9.61 11.56 0.00
CA PHE A 121 -10.31 12.85 -0.08
C PHE A 121 -10.93 13.02 -1.45
N ARG A 122 -12.23 13.32 -1.50
CA ARG A 122 -12.91 13.61 -2.77
C ARG A 122 -12.44 14.97 -3.32
N SER A 123 -12.02 14.98 -4.58
CA SER A 123 -11.41 16.17 -5.21
C SER A 123 -12.35 17.38 -5.22
N GLU A 124 -13.66 17.20 -5.36
CA GLU A 124 -14.65 18.27 -5.40
C GLU A 124 -14.71 19.10 -4.11
N ALA A 125 -14.44 18.47 -2.97
CA ALA A 125 -14.38 19.16 -1.68
C ALA A 125 -12.99 19.77 -1.38
N PHE A 126 -11.98 19.34 -2.11
CA PHE A 126 -10.58 19.74 -1.89
C PHE A 126 -10.09 20.80 -2.84
N PHE A 127 -10.51 20.73 -4.10
CA PHE A 127 -10.01 21.58 -5.16
C PHE A 127 -11.13 22.35 -5.84
N ARG A 128 -10.79 23.51 -6.39
CA ARG A 128 -11.64 24.19 -7.36
C ARG A 128 -11.83 23.28 -8.59
N HIS A 129 -12.98 23.39 -9.24
CA HIS A 129 -13.29 22.60 -10.43
C HIS A 129 -12.15 22.72 -11.46
N ASP A 130 -11.77 21.59 -12.05
CA ASP A 130 -10.71 21.47 -13.06
C ASP A 130 -9.38 22.17 -12.69
N SER A 131 -9.03 22.14 -11.41
CA SER A 131 -7.88 22.87 -10.86
C SER A 131 -7.16 22.03 -9.81
N ALA A 132 -5.93 22.42 -9.51
CA ALA A 132 -5.14 21.97 -8.35
C ALA A 132 -5.14 23.01 -7.22
N MET A 133 -5.92 24.07 -7.34
CA MET A 133 -6.04 25.08 -6.28
C MET A 133 -6.90 24.54 -5.14
N LEU A 134 -6.30 24.42 -3.96
CA LEU A 134 -6.98 23.94 -2.75
C LEU A 134 -8.05 24.92 -2.29
N LEU A 135 -9.20 24.40 -1.93
CA LEU A 135 -10.27 25.14 -1.26
C LEU A 135 -9.97 25.30 0.25
N PRO A 136 -10.58 26.28 0.94
CA PRO A 136 -10.40 26.45 2.38
C PRO A 136 -10.71 25.19 3.19
N GLY A 137 -11.72 24.40 2.78
CA GLY A 137 -12.08 23.10 3.38
C GLY A 137 -10.97 22.05 3.22
N GLY A 138 -10.31 22.04 2.04
CA GLY A 138 -9.15 21.20 1.76
C GLY A 138 -7.99 21.54 2.69
N TYR A 139 -7.62 22.80 2.81
CA TYR A 139 -6.57 23.23 3.75
C TYR A 139 -6.86 22.83 5.20
N LYS A 140 -8.10 23.01 5.67
CA LYS A 140 -8.49 22.59 7.03
C LYS A 140 -8.37 21.09 7.23
N SER A 141 -8.70 20.29 6.24
CA SER A 141 -8.60 18.83 6.31
C SER A 141 -7.16 18.37 6.26
N ILE A 142 -6.32 19.02 5.43
CA ILE A 142 -4.87 18.76 5.38
C ILE A 142 -4.21 19.13 6.72
N ALA A 143 -4.55 20.27 7.32
CA ALA A 143 -4.00 20.67 8.63
C ALA A 143 -4.33 19.64 9.73
N ARG A 144 -5.56 19.11 9.73
CA ARG A 144 -5.94 18.03 10.65
C ARG A 144 -5.18 16.72 10.39
N ALA A 145 -5.01 16.33 9.13
CA ALA A 145 -4.18 15.17 8.80
C ALA A 145 -2.73 15.39 9.25
N ALA A 146 -2.17 16.56 8.96
CA ALA A 146 -0.79 16.91 9.30
C ALA A 146 -0.54 16.86 10.81
N SER A 147 -1.49 17.26 11.66
CA SER A 147 -1.34 17.15 13.12
C SER A 147 -1.10 15.70 13.58
N VAL A 148 -1.80 14.74 12.96
CA VAL A 148 -1.59 13.32 13.23
C VAL A 148 -0.27 12.83 12.62
N LEU A 149 0.04 13.23 11.38
CA LEU A 149 1.28 12.82 10.70
C LEU A 149 2.54 13.34 11.41
N ASN A 150 2.49 14.50 12.03
CA ASN A 150 3.58 15.06 12.83
C ASN A 150 3.76 14.32 14.15
N LYS A 151 2.66 13.93 14.80
CA LYS A 151 2.70 13.11 16.03
C LYS A 151 3.25 11.72 15.76
N TYR A 152 2.85 11.11 14.63
CA TYR A 152 3.28 9.78 14.21
C TYR A 152 4.32 9.90 13.08
N ASN A 153 5.54 10.26 13.46
CA ASN A 153 6.60 10.63 12.52
C ASN A 153 7.39 9.45 11.93
N GLN A 154 7.18 8.22 12.43
CA GLN A 154 7.84 7.00 11.93
C GLN A 154 7.08 6.39 10.75
N THR A 155 6.64 7.23 9.83
CA THR A 155 5.95 6.80 8.61
C THR A 155 6.44 7.58 7.40
N HIS A 156 6.47 6.92 6.24
CA HIS A 156 6.59 7.56 4.94
C HIS A 156 5.19 7.89 4.42
N ILE A 157 5.08 8.93 3.62
CA ILE A 157 3.80 9.43 3.12
C ILE A 157 3.90 9.53 1.60
N GLU A 158 2.98 8.89 0.91
CA GLU A 158 2.78 9.13 -0.51
C GLU A 158 1.45 9.88 -0.71
N VAL A 159 1.49 10.96 -1.44
CA VAL A 159 0.30 11.66 -1.89
C VAL A 159 -0.01 11.22 -3.32
N ALA A 160 -1.09 10.47 -3.49
CA ALA A 160 -1.54 9.91 -4.76
C ALA A 160 -2.71 10.72 -5.35
N GLY A 161 -2.53 11.30 -6.51
CA GLY A 161 -3.58 12.03 -7.23
C GLY A 161 -4.27 11.16 -8.28
N HIS A 162 -5.61 11.23 -8.34
CA HIS A 162 -6.41 10.47 -9.31
C HIS A 162 -7.46 11.35 -9.97
N THR A 163 -7.79 11.02 -11.22
CA THR A 163 -8.90 11.61 -11.98
C THR A 163 -9.92 10.55 -12.36
N ASP A 164 -11.03 10.97 -12.91
CA ASP A 164 -11.87 10.08 -13.71
C ASP A 164 -11.36 10.03 -15.16
N SER A 165 -12.05 9.25 -16.01
CA SER A 165 -11.72 9.07 -17.42
C SER A 165 -12.31 10.16 -18.33
N THR A 166 -12.71 11.31 -17.80
CA THR A 166 -13.23 12.42 -18.58
C THR A 166 -12.06 13.27 -19.10
N GLY A 167 -11.99 13.46 -20.42
CA GLY A 167 -10.93 14.21 -21.06
C GLY A 167 -9.80 13.33 -21.64
N SER A 168 -8.65 13.93 -21.94
CA SER A 168 -7.50 13.16 -22.45
C SER A 168 -6.66 12.59 -21.31
N GLU A 169 -6.12 11.39 -21.51
CA GLU A 169 -5.22 10.75 -20.56
C GLU A 169 -4.04 11.65 -20.18
N TYR A 170 -3.44 12.33 -21.17
CA TYR A 170 -2.35 13.26 -20.91
C TYR A 170 -2.77 14.41 -19.98
N TYR A 171 -3.93 15.02 -20.21
CA TYR A 171 -4.46 16.06 -19.33
C TYR A 171 -4.71 15.55 -17.92
N ASN A 172 -5.36 14.39 -17.79
CA ASN A 172 -5.66 13.74 -16.52
C ASN A 172 -4.40 13.39 -15.74
N GLN A 173 -3.37 12.90 -16.42
CA GLN A 173 -2.05 12.66 -15.83
C GLN A 173 -1.46 13.95 -15.25
N GLN A 174 -1.41 15.03 -16.03
CA GLN A 174 -0.89 16.31 -15.56
C GLN A 174 -1.69 16.91 -14.40
N LEU A 175 -3.02 16.81 -14.45
CA LEU A 175 -3.90 17.34 -13.40
C LEU A 175 -3.69 16.56 -12.08
N SER A 176 -3.59 15.24 -12.15
CA SER A 176 -3.36 14.40 -10.98
C SER A 176 -2.01 14.69 -10.31
N VAL A 177 -0.94 14.88 -11.09
CA VAL A 177 0.39 15.30 -10.57
C VAL A 177 0.28 16.65 -9.84
N ARG A 178 -0.32 17.65 -10.50
CA ARG A 178 -0.46 18.99 -9.88
C ARG A 178 -1.26 18.95 -8.59
N ARG A 179 -2.32 18.12 -8.50
CA ARG A 179 -3.11 17.96 -7.28
C ARG A 179 -2.32 17.28 -6.17
N ALA A 180 -1.58 16.23 -6.48
CA ALA A 180 -0.70 15.56 -5.51
C ALA A 180 0.37 16.50 -4.97
N GLU A 181 1.03 17.28 -5.82
CA GLU A 181 2.03 18.27 -5.38
C GLU A 181 1.43 19.42 -4.57
N ALA A 182 0.20 19.85 -4.86
CA ALA A 182 -0.48 20.86 -4.07
C ALA A 182 -0.76 20.37 -2.63
N VAL A 183 -1.20 19.12 -2.47
CA VAL A 183 -1.43 18.52 -1.16
C VAL A 183 -0.11 18.30 -0.42
N LYS A 184 0.94 17.79 -1.09
CA LYS A 184 2.28 17.65 -0.52
C LYS A 184 2.79 19.00 0.00
N SER A 185 2.71 20.04 -0.82
CA SER A 185 3.13 21.38 -0.43
C SER A 185 2.37 21.90 0.80
N ALA A 186 1.06 21.66 0.84
CA ALA A 186 0.25 22.04 1.99
C ALA A 186 0.60 21.24 3.26
N LEU A 187 0.91 19.95 3.17
CA LEU A 187 1.40 19.15 4.29
C LEU A 187 2.74 19.66 4.82
N ILE A 188 3.67 20.03 3.92
CA ILE A 188 4.97 20.63 4.29
C ILE A 188 4.76 21.96 5.02
N GLN A 189 3.86 22.82 4.55
CA GLN A 189 3.49 24.07 5.22
C GLN A 189 2.91 23.85 6.62
N GLN A 190 2.30 22.69 6.88
CA GLN A 190 1.79 22.27 8.19
C GLN A 190 2.86 21.54 9.03
N GLY A 191 4.13 21.57 8.63
CA GLY A 191 5.26 21.06 9.40
C GLY A 191 5.61 19.58 9.17
N VAL A 192 4.98 18.91 8.20
CA VAL A 192 5.40 17.55 7.86
C VAL A 192 6.72 17.58 7.11
N ALA A 193 7.70 16.80 7.57
CA ALA A 193 9.05 16.80 7.02
C ALA A 193 9.06 16.43 5.51
N PRO A 194 9.67 17.26 4.64
CA PRO A 194 9.68 17.00 3.20
C PRO A 194 10.29 15.65 2.80
N SER A 195 11.29 15.19 3.56
CA SER A 195 11.96 13.89 3.34
C SER A 195 11.04 12.67 3.54
N ARG A 196 9.89 12.87 4.18
CA ARG A 196 8.89 11.83 4.42
C ARG A 196 7.83 11.77 3.34
N ILE A 197 7.76 12.74 2.42
CA ILE A 197 6.61 12.89 1.52
C ILE A 197 7.04 12.77 0.06
N SER A 198 6.43 11.83 -0.65
CA SER A 198 6.41 11.76 -2.11
C SER A 198 5.05 12.17 -2.67
N ALA A 199 5.00 12.63 -3.92
CA ALA A 199 3.76 12.93 -4.63
C ALA A 199 3.76 12.23 -5.98
N VAL A 200 2.67 11.53 -6.30
CA VAL A 200 2.52 10.77 -7.54
C VAL A 200 1.15 11.07 -8.15
N GLY A 201 1.11 11.34 -9.43
CA GLY A 201 -0.13 11.43 -10.19
C GLY A 201 -0.37 10.14 -10.96
N TYR A 202 -1.52 9.55 -10.79
CA TYR A 202 -1.93 8.31 -11.47
C TYR A 202 -2.92 8.56 -12.62
N GLY A 203 -3.37 9.82 -12.80
CA GLY A 203 -4.39 10.11 -13.81
C GLY A 203 -5.64 9.27 -13.58
N GLU A 204 -6.17 8.72 -14.65
CA GLU A 204 -7.39 7.87 -14.66
C GLU A 204 -7.11 6.38 -14.56
N ARG A 205 -5.82 5.95 -14.44
CA ARG A 205 -5.41 4.55 -14.56
C ARG A 205 -5.87 3.64 -13.43
N HIS A 206 -6.25 4.20 -12.27
CA HIS A 206 -6.63 3.42 -11.08
C HIS A 206 -8.04 3.76 -10.61
N PRO A 207 -9.09 3.40 -11.38
CA PRO A 207 -10.46 3.61 -10.96
C PRO A 207 -10.83 2.69 -9.80
N VAL A 208 -11.50 3.23 -8.78
CA VAL A 208 -12.00 2.47 -7.62
C VAL A 208 -13.49 2.20 -7.71
N SER A 209 -14.18 2.82 -8.66
CA SER A 209 -15.62 2.74 -8.84
C SER A 209 -16.03 3.01 -10.29
N SER A 210 -17.22 2.57 -10.70
CA SER A 210 -17.86 3.03 -11.92
C SER A 210 -18.33 4.50 -11.84
N SER A 211 -18.40 5.08 -10.65
CA SER A 211 -18.74 6.48 -10.43
C SER A 211 -17.53 7.38 -10.67
N HIS A 212 -17.65 8.32 -11.62
CA HIS A 212 -16.62 9.33 -11.89
C HIS A 212 -16.25 10.14 -10.64
N ALA A 213 -17.22 10.51 -9.82
CA ALA A 213 -17.00 11.29 -8.60
C ALA A 213 -16.10 10.55 -7.58
N MET A 214 -16.21 9.22 -7.49
CA MET A 214 -15.38 8.43 -6.59
C MET A 214 -13.94 8.27 -7.12
N ASN A 215 -13.76 8.34 -8.43
CA ASN A 215 -12.44 8.26 -9.05
C ASN A 215 -11.67 9.57 -8.94
N ARG A 216 -12.35 10.73 -8.94
CA ARG A 216 -11.73 12.04 -8.70
C ARG A 216 -11.39 12.19 -7.21
N ARG A 217 -10.20 11.76 -6.83
CA ARG A 217 -9.75 11.74 -5.43
C ARG A 217 -8.27 12.03 -5.30
N VAL A 218 -7.86 12.38 -4.09
CA VAL A 218 -6.47 12.34 -3.64
C VAL A 218 -6.39 11.42 -2.43
N GLU A 219 -5.39 10.57 -2.40
CA GLU A 219 -5.10 9.68 -1.29
C GLU A 219 -3.81 10.11 -0.60
N ILE A 220 -3.81 10.10 0.72
CA ILE A 220 -2.60 10.18 1.55
C ILE A 220 -2.35 8.77 2.06
N VAL A 221 -1.36 8.11 1.47
CA VAL A 221 -0.95 6.75 1.80
C VAL A 221 0.15 6.83 2.85
N ILE A 222 -0.07 6.23 4.02
CA ILE A 222 0.80 6.32 5.18
C ILE A 222 1.42 4.95 5.41
N ILE A 223 2.72 4.86 5.21
CA ILE A 223 3.51 3.63 5.18
C ILE A 223 4.46 3.66 6.39
N PRO A 224 4.40 2.66 7.30
CA PRO A 224 5.32 2.63 8.43
C PRO A 224 6.77 2.47 7.96
N VAL A 225 7.68 3.27 8.53
CA VAL A 225 9.14 3.13 8.36
C VAL A 225 9.68 2.30 9.51
N ARG A 226 10.68 1.50 9.24
CA ARG A 226 11.28 0.54 10.16
C ARG A 226 12.77 0.79 10.32
#